data_2b0d215f4d22a84852c3a34ad3bb058e
#
_entry.id   2b0d215f4d22a84852c3a34ad3bb058e
#
_cell.length_a   1.000
_cell.length_b   1.000
_cell.length_c   1.000
_cell.angle_alpha   90.00
_cell.angle_beta   90.00
_cell.angle_gamma   90.00
#
_symmetry.space_group_name_H-M   'P 1'
#
loop_
_entity.id
_entity.type
_entity.pdbx_description
1 polymer ?
#
loop_
_entity_poly.entity_id
_entity_poly.type
_entity_poly.pdbx_seq_one_letter_code
_entity_poly.pdbx_strand_id
1 'polypeptide(L)'
;MAKIQKTVKSTTSSTAKKAGQPPGTLIYTGKKTTEKVIVTIYNYTSDTFEEQEITQLNDLSKFKNNTSNTWINISGLHETALIEKIGTCFNLDAMLLEDVLNTNHRPKVDFFEDHLFFTLKMIGIHTNQKDIDYEQVS
;
A
#
# COMPACT_ATOMS: atom_id res chain seq x y z
N MET A 1 14.98 39.60 26.53
CA MET A 1 14.00 38.47 26.52
C MET A 1 13.55 38.24 25.09
N ALA A 2 14.06 37.23 24.43
CA ALA A 2 13.71 36.89 23.04
C ALA A 2 12.50 35.97 23.02
N LYS A 3 11.39 36.39 22.39
CA LYS A 3 10.20 35.60 22.20
C LYS A 3 10.44 34.61 21.07
N ILE A 4 10.53 33.33 21.37
CA ILE A 4 10.57 32.24 20.38
C ILE A 4 9.13 32.06 19.88
N GLN A 5 8.85 32.54 18.66
CA GLN A 5 7.61 32.19 17.95
C GLN A 5 7.72 30.76 17.44
N LYS A 6 7.05 29.83 18.08
CA LYS A 6 6.81 28.48 17.54
C LYS A 6 5.83 28.59 16.36
N THR A 7 6.35 28.51 15.14
CA THR A 7 5.53 28.33 13.95
C THR A 7 4.94 26.91 13.99
N VAL A 8 3.69 26.80 14.36
CA VAL A 8 2.91 25.56 14.23
C VAL A 8 2.65 25.35 12.74
N LYS A 9 3.42 24.48 12.08
CA LYS A 9 3.06 23.99 10.75
C LYS A 9 1.76 23.20 10.89
N SER A 10 0.65 23.71 10.36
CA SER A 10 -0.58 22.98 10.24
C SER A 10 -0.35 21.82 9.26
N THR A 11 -0.13 20.63 9.78
CA THR A 11 -0.29 19.40 9.02
C THR A 11 -1.78 19.23 8.77
N THR A 12 -2.26 19.62 7.59
CA THR A 12 -3.58 19.22 7.11
C THR A 12 -3.62 17.70 7.16
N SER A 13 -4.39 17.15 8.10
CA SER A 13 -4.45 15.72 8.33
C SER A 13 -4.94 15.05 7.03
N SER A 14 -4.31 13.95 6.65
CA SER A 14 -4.68 13.13 5.48
C SER A 14 -6.16 12.69 5.53
N THR A 15 -6.73 12.61 6.71
CA THR A 15 -8.13 12.32 6.98
C THR A 15 -9.08 13.40 6.42
N ALA A 16 -8.65 14.66 6.33
CA ALA A 16 -9.46 15.74 5.75
C ALA A 16 -9.72 15.56 4.25
N LYS A 17 -8.87 14.82 3.53
CA LYS A 17 -9.05 14.55 2.09
C LYS A 17 -10.16 13.54 1.80
N LYS A 18 -10.47 12.65 2.75
CA LYS A 18 -11.52 11.62 2.63
C LYS A 18 -12.90 12.12 3.09
N ALA A 19 -12.97 13.19 3.87
CA ALA A 19 -14.22 13.69 4.41
C ALA A 19 -15.20 14.05 3.29
N GLY A 20 -16.39 13.44 3.30
CA GLY A 20 -17.46 13.70 2.33
C GLY A 20 -17.34 12.92 1.01
N GLN A 21 -16.36 12.05 0.84
CA GLN A 21 -16.28 11.18 -0.32
C GLN A 21 -17.13 9.90 -0.14
N PRO A 22 -17.69 9.35 -1.22
CA PRO A 22 -18.39 8.06 -1.17
C PRO A 22 -17.45 6.94 -0.69
N PRO A 23 -18.00 5.90 -0.01
CA PRO A 23 -17.25 4.67 0.31
C PRO A 23 -16.63 4.05 -0.94
N GLY A 24 -15.43 3.47 -0.82
CA GLY A 24 -14.69 2.89 -1.93
C GLY A 24 -13.97 3.89 -2.82
N THR A 25 -13.94 5.19 -2.46
CA THR A 25 -13.18 6.19 -3.20
C THR A 25 -11.68 6.02 -2.96
N LEU A 26 -10.92 5.78 -4.02
CA LEU A 26 -9.48 5.49 -3.96
C LEU A 26 -8.66 6.77 -3.78
N ILE A 27 -8.35 7.10 -2.54
CA ILE A 27 -7.56 8.29 -2.16
C ILE A 27 -6.34 7.86 -1.35
N TYR A 28 -5.16 8.11 -1.91
CA TYR A 28 -3.92 7.92 -1.17
C TYR A 28 -3.75 8.96 -0.07
N THR A 29 -3.63 8.50 1.17
CA THR A 29 -3.51 9.38 2.35
C THR A 29 -2.07 9.59 2.83
N GLY A 30 -1.11 8.87 2.26
CA GLY A 30 0.30 8.96 2.62
C GLY A 30 0.98 10.25 2.15
N LYS A 31 2.26 10.33 2.42
CA LYS A 31 3.11 11.43 1.94
C LYS A 31 3.26 11.29 0.42
N LYS A 32 3.11 12.42 -0.30
CA LYS A 32 3.42 12.44 -1.74
C LYS A 32 4.92 12.20 -1.91
N THR A 33 5.27 11.27 -2.78
CA THR A 33 6.64 11.02 -3.22
C THR A 33 6.74 11.21 -4.73
N THR A 34 7.93 11.53 -5.21
CA THR A 34 8.28 11.56 -6.65
C THR A 34 8.92 10.26 -7.10
N GLU A 35 9.11 9.32 -6.18
CA GLU A 35 9.63 8.01 -6.50
C GLU A 35 8.64 7.24 -7.38
N LYS A 36 9.18 6.47 -8.32
CA LYS A 36 8.38 5.60 -9.18
C LYS A 36 7.80 4.45 -8.35
N VAL A 37 6.53 4.11 -8.60
CA VAL A 37 5.95 2.89 -8.05
C VAL A 37 6.61 1.68 -8.72
N ILE A 38 7.03 0.72 -7.90
CA ILE A 38 7.67 -0.51 -8.37
C ILE A 38 6.75 -1.67 -8.05
N VAL A 39 6.49 -2.51 -9.05
CA VAL A 39 5.74 -3.76 -8.89
C VAL A 39 6.68 -4.92 -9.16
N THR A 40 6.97 -5.71 -8.13
CA THR A 40 7.82 -6.89 -8.22
C THR A 40 6.98 -8.15 -8.02
N ILE A 41 7.14 -9.12 -8.89
CA ILE A 41 6.51 -10.43 -8.78
C ILE A 41 7.55 -11.45 -8.34
N TYR A 42 7.22 -12.20 -7.29
CA TYR A 42 7.94 -13.40 -6.88
C TYR A 42 7.04 -14.59 -7.15
N ASN A 43 7.45 -15.44 -8.07
CA ASN A 43 6.73 -16.65 -8.45
C ASN A 43 7.54 -17.87 -8.06
N TYR A 44 6.99 -18.79 -7.26
CA TYR A 44 7.76 -19.87 -6.68
C TYR A 44 6.97 -21.14 -6.47
N THR A 45 7.72 -22.25 -6.50
CA THR A 45 7.28 -23.60 -6.12
C THR A 45 8.27 -24.15 -5.10
N SER A 46 8.19 -25.45 -4.77
CA SER A 46 9.24 -26.13 -3.97
C SER A 46 10.62 -26.12 -4.66
N ASP A 47 10.66 -26.08 -6.00
CA ASP A 47 11.86 -26.35 -6.80
C ASP A 47 12.32 -25.16 -7.65
N THR A 48 11.47 -24.15 -7.80
CA THR A 48 11.72 -22.98 -8.66
C THR A 48 11.45 -21.66 -7.95
N PHE A 49 12.22 -20.64 -8.30
CA PHE A 49 12.02 -19.26 -7.86
C PHE A 49 12.34 -18.31 -9.00
N GLU A 50 11.40 -17.43 -9.29
CA GLU A 50 11.54 -16.36 -10.29
C GLU A 50 11.18 -15.03 -9.67
N GLU A 51 11.99 -14.01 -9.92
CA GLU A 51 11.74 -12.62 -9.54
C GLU A 51 11.74 -11.75 -10.79
N GLN A 52 10.72 -10.93 -10.96
CA GLN A 52 10.66 -9.97 -12.06
C GLN A 52 9.99 -8.66 -11.66
N GLU A 53 10.55 -7.54 -12.11
CA GLU A 53 9.89 -6.23 -12.03
C GLU A 53 8.94 -6.08 -13.23
N ILE A 54 7.70 -5.69 -12.96
CA ILE A 54 6.68 -5.48 -13.98
C ILE A 54 6.57 -3.99 -14.30
N THR A 55 6.71 -3.68 -15.59
CA THR A 55 6.51 -2.33 -16.12
C THR A 55 5.13 -2.15 -16.79
N GLN A 56 4.45 -3.25 -17.15
CA GLN A 56 3.14 -3.26 -17.78
C GLN A 56 2.17 -4.17 -17.02
N LEU A 57 1.05 -3.62 -16.57
CA LEU A 57 0.05 -4.33 -15.77
C LEU A 57 -0.72 -5.42 -16.52
N ASN A 58 -0.70 -5.41 -17.87
CA ASN A 58 -1.38 -6.44 -18.67
C ASN A 58 -0.84 -7.85 -18.44
N ASP A 59 0.38 -7.94 -17.89
CA ASP A 59 1.02 -9.23 -17.58
C ASP A 59 0.52 -9.86 -16.26
N LEU A 60 -0.20 -9.12 -15.41
CA LEU A 60 -0.64 -9.61 -14.11
C LEU A 60 -1.66 -10.76 -14.20
N SER A 61 -2.50 -10.75 -15.23
CA SER A 61 -3.55 -11.77 -15.40
C SER A 61 -3.01 -13.19 -15.52
N LYS A 62 -1.78 -13.36 -16.03
CA LYS A 62 -1.13 -14.67 -16.15
C LYS A 62 -0.84 -15.34 -14.80
N PHE A 63 -0.72 -14.54 -13.72
CA PHE A 63 -0.45 -15.03 -12.38
C PHE A 63 -1.71 -15.40 -11.60
N LYS A 64 -2.90 -15.09 -12.10
CA LYS A 64 -4.17 -15.35 -11.41
C LYS A 64 -4.50 -16.85 -11.33
N ASN A 65 -4.12 -17.62 -12.34
CA ASN A 65 -4.53 -19.03 -12.50
C ASN A 65 -3.32 -19.96 -12.69
N ASN A 66 -2.15 -19.61 -12.21
CA ASN A 66 -1.00 -20.51 -12.26
C ASN A 66 -1.04 -21.53 -11.11
N THR A 67 -0.24 -22.58 -11.23
CA THR A 67 -0.11 -23.65 -10.21
C THR A 67 0.97 -23.33 -9.17
N SER A 68 1.72 -22.25 -9.37
CA SER A 68 2.77 -21.78 -8.46
C SER A 68 2.21 -20.76 -7.46
N ASN A 69 2.95 -20.54 -6.38
CA ASN A 69 2.65 -19.44 -5.47
C ASN A 69 3.18 -18.14 -6.07
N THR A 70 2.36 -17.10 -6.05
CA THR A 70 2.75 -15.78 -6.55
C THR A 70 2.62 -14.75 -5.45
N TRP A 71 3.70 -14.02 -5.19
CA TRP A 71 3.68 -12.85 -4.34
C TRP A 71 3.88 -11.60 -5.21
N ILE A 72 2.91 -10.69 -5.16
CA ILE A 72 2.95 -9.41 -5.87
C ILE A 72 3.28 -8.33 -4.85
N ASN A 73 4.48 -7.79 -4.92
CA ASN A 73 4.93 -6.70 -4.07
C ASN A 73 4.78 -5.35 -4.79
N ILE A 74 4.10 -4.40 -4.15
CA ILE A 74 3.88 -3.05 -4.69
C ILE A 74 4.53 -2.05 -3.74
N SER A 75 5.66 -1.49 -4.15
CA SER A 75 6.35 -0.44 -3.42
C SER A 75 5.90 0.93 -3.91
N GLY A 76 5.19 1.64 -3.04
CA GLY A 76 4.54 2.92 -3.36
C GLY A 76 3.06 2.76 -3.73
N LEU A 77 2.21 3.57 -3.08
CA LEU A 77 0.74 3.51 -3.24
C LEU A 77 0.15 4.81 -3.82
N HIS A 78 1.00 5.74 -4.22
CA HIS A 78 0.55 7.08 -4.64
C HIS A 78 -0.03 7.11 -6.06
N GLU A 79 0.19 6.07 -6.88
CA GLU A 79 -0.45 5.87 -8.18
C GLU A 79 -1.75 5.07 -8.02
N THR A 80 -2.82 5.73 -7.59
CA THR A 80 -4.11 5.08 -7.29
C THR A 80 -4.71 4.33 -8.47
N ALA A 81 -4.50 4.81 -9.70
CA ALA A 81 -4.95 4.14 -10.91
C ALA A 81 -4.27 2.77 -11.12
N LEU A 82 -3.04 2.60 -10.65
CA LEU A 82 -2.34 1.31 -10.67
C LEU A 82 -2.98 0.34 -9.67
N ILE A 83 -3.27 0.81 -8.46
CA ILE A 83 -3.94 0.01 -7.42
C ILE A 83 -5.35 -0.42 -7.88
N GLU A 84 -6.11 0.47 -8.51
CA GLU A 84 -7.42 0.17 -9.09
C GLU A 84 -7.35 -0.94 -10.16
N LYS A 85 -6.37 -0.86 -11.06
CA LYS A 85 -6.16 -1.90 -12.09
C LYS A 85 -5.80 -3.25 -11.49
N ILE A 86 -4.95 -3.27 -10.45
CA ILE A 86 -4.61 -4.50 -9.74
C ILE A 86 -5.86 -5.06 -9.04
N GLY A 87 -6.62 -4.23 -8.35
CA GLY A 87 -7.87 -4.62 -7.72
C GLY A 87 -8.86 -5.23 -8.72
N THR A 88 -9.02 -4.60 -9.88
CA THR A 88 -9.87 -5.13 -10.96
C THR A 88 -9.34 -6.47 -11.47
N CYS A 89 -8.03 -6.62 -11.67
CA CYS A 89 -7.42 -7.86 -12.14
C CYS A 89 -7.69 -9.03 -11.19
N PHE A 90 -7.59 -8.80 -9.88
CA PHE A 90 -7.75 -9.83 -8.84
C PHE A 90 -9.15 -9.85 -8.21
N ASN A 91 -10.08 -9.04 -8.71
CA ASN A 91 -11.46 -8.94 -8.23
C ASN A 91 -11.55 -8.55 -6.75
N LEU A 92 -10.70 -7.61 -6.31
CA LEU A 92 -10.70 -7.07 -4.96
C LEU A 92 -11.77 -5.98 -4.81
N ASP A 93 -12.41 -5.95 -3.64
CA ASP A 93 -13.45 -4.97 -3.32
C ASP A 93 -12.88 -3.54 -3.22
N ALA A 94 -13.66 -2.55 -3.66
CA ALA A 94 -13.24 -1.14 -3.64
C ALA A 94 -12.98 -0.59 -2.23
N MET A 95 -13.70 -1.09 -1.23
CA MET A 95 -13.48 -0.70 0.17
C MET A 95 -12.16 -1.27 0.72
N LEU A 96 -11.80 -2.50 0.30
CA LEU A 96 -10.51 -3.08 0.62
C LEU A 96 -9.36 -2.24 0.02
N LEU A 97 -9.49 -1.84 -1.25
CA LEU A 97 -8.49 -0.97 -1.90
C LEU A 97 -8.41 0.42 -1.26
N GLU A 98 -9.55 0.95 -0.78
CA GLU A 98 -9.57 2.18 0.01
C GLU A 98 -8.75 2.04 1.30
N ASP A 99 -8.84 0.90 1.98
CA ASP A 99 -8.07 0.61 3.18
C ASP A 99 -6.58 0.44 2.90
N VAL A 100 -6.20 -0.22 1.81
CA VAL A 100 -4.81 -0.29 1.33
C VAL A 100 -4.21 1.11 1.14
N LEU A 101 -4.96 2.04 0.52
CA LEU A 101 -4.50 3.41 0.26
C LEU A 101 -4.47 4.29 1.52
N ASN A 102 -5.06 3.83 2.62
CA ASN A 102 -5.07 4.53 3.89
C ASN A 102 -3.85 4.15 4.75
N THR A 103 -2.74 4.82 4.56
CA THR A 103 -1.46 4.54 5.25
C THR A 103 -1.48 4.78 6.77
N ASN A 104 -2.58 5.33 7.31
CA ASN A 104 -2.78 5.53 8.75
C ASN A 104 -3.76 4.53 9.36
N HIS A 105 -4.05 3.44 8.66
CA HIS A 105 -4.93 2.41 9.17
C HIS A 105 -4.35 1.75 10.42
N ARG A 106 -5.24 1.32 11.33
CA ARG A 106 -4.83 0.49 12.47
C ARG A 106 -4.55 -0.92 11.98
N PRO A 107 -3.60 -1.64 12.58
CA PRO A 107 -3.44 -3.07 12.31
C PRO A 107 -4.77 -3.80 12.48
N LYS A 108 -5.13 -4.59 11.48
CA LYS A 108 -6.35 -5.39 11.48
C LYS A 108 -6.20 -6.62 10.60
N VAL A 109 -7.11 -7.56 10.78
CA VAL A 109 -7.29 -8.73 9.92
C VAL A 109 -8.78 -8.85 9.63
N ASP A 110 -9.16 -8.92 8.36
CA ASP A 110 -10.51 -9.19 7.90
C ASP A 110 -10.54 -10.51 7.14
N PHE A 111 -11.53 -11.34 7.43
CA PHE A 111 -11.74 -12.63 6.79
C PHE A 111 -12.85 -12.52 5.76
N PHE A 112 -12.53 -12.81 4.51
CA PHE A 112 -13.47 -12.94 3.41
C PHE A 112 -13.65 -14.42 3.05
N GLU A 113 -14.59 -14.73 2.17
CA GLU A 113 -14.88 -16.11 1.80
C GLU A 113 -13.72 -16.77 1.02
N ASP A 114 -13.04 -16.00 0.17
CA ASP A 114 -12.00 -16.45 -0.76
C ASP A 114 -10.60 -15.90 -0.48
N HIS A 115 -10.48 -14.95 0.44
CA HIS A 115 -9.19 -14.34 0.76
C HIS A 115 -9.14 -13.80 2.20
N LEU A 116 -7.93 -13.44 2.61
CA LEU A 116 -7.62 -12.81 3.89
C LEU A 116 -7.01 -11.44 3.61
N PHE A 117 -7.55 -10.40 4.23
CA PHE A 117 -6.96 -9.08 4.21
C PHE A 117 -6.36 -8.73 5.56
N PHE A 118 -5.14 -8.24 5.57
CA PHE A 118 -4.52 -7.75 6.80
C PHE A 118 -3.76 -6.45 6.56
N THR A 119 -3.69 -5.62 7.59
CA THR A 119 -2.86 -4.43 7.65
C THR A 119 -1.96 -4.54 8.85
N LEU A 120 -0.66 -4.39 8.66
CA LEU A 120 0.36 -4.45 9.69
C LEU A 120 1.17 -3.16 9.72
N LYS A 121 1.87 -2.94 10.85
CA LYS A 121 2.88 -1.88 10.98
C LYS A 121 4.24 -2.54 11.14
N MET A 122 5.07 -2.36 10.13
CA MET A 122 6.48 -2.72 10.21
C MET A 122 7.23 -1.59 10.92
N ILE A 123 8.03 -1.95 11.92
CA ILE A 123 8.77 -0.98 12.74
C ILE A 123 10.23 -1.04 12.34
N GLY A 124 10.75 0.08 11.83
CA GLY A 124 12.17 0.26 11.54
C GLY A 124 12.88 1.02 12.66
N ILE A 125 14.06 0.54 13.06
CA ILE A 125 14.94 1.24 14.00
C ILE A 125 16.18 1.68 13.23
N HIS A 126 16.35 2.99 13.07
CA HIS A 126 17.58 3.54 12.51
C HIS A 126 18.65 3.68 13.59
N THR A 127 19.79 3.02 13.40
CA THR A 127 20.91 2.98 14.34
C THR A 127 21.46 4.36 14.72
N ASN A 128 21.24 5.37 13.88
CA ASN A 128 21.76 6.73 14.04
C ASN A 128 20.69 7.78 14.39
N GLN A 129 19.42 7.39 14.49
CA GLN A 129 18.32 8.29 14.84
C GLN A 129 17.59 7.73 16.06
N LYS A 130 17.19 8.61 16.97
CA LYS A 130 16.34 8.23 18.13
C LYS A 130 14.88 8.03 17.74
N ASP A 131 14.55 8.17 16.46
CA ASP A 131 13.19 8.11 15.94
C ASP A 131 12.89 6.70 15.40
N ILE A 132 11.70 6.23 15.69
CA ILE A 132 11.16 4.96 15.21
C ILE A 132 10.37 5.27 13.93
N ASP A 133 10.71 4.61 12.83
CA ASP A 133 9.95 4.66 11.61
C ASP A 133 8.89 3.57 11.56
N TYR A 134 7.75 3.89 10.95
CA TYR A 134 6.66 2.96 10.72
C TYR A 134 6.35 2.89 9.24
N GLU A 135 6.30 1.67 8.73
CA GLU A 135 5.79 1.38 7.39
C GLU A 135 4.53 0.51 7.49
N GLN A 136 3.52 0.83 6.69
CA GLN A 136 2.32 0.01 6.61
C GLN A 136 2.47 -1.02 5.51
N VAL A 137 2.15 -2.27 5.84
CA VAL A 137 2.04 -3.39 4.91
C VAL A 137 0.60 -3.87 4.93
N SER A 138 0.00 -4.00 3.75
CA SER A 138 -1.37 -4.49 3.55
C SER A 138 -1.40 -5.47 2.40
#